data_482c2320930a77e364aed73e5752888f
#
_entry.id   482c2320930a77e364aed73e5752888f
#
_cell.length_a   1.000
_cell.length_b   1.000
_cell.length_c   1.000
_cell.angle_alpha   90.00
_cell.angle_beta   90.00
_cell.angle_gamma   90.00
#
_symmetry.space_group_name_H-M   'P 1'
#
loop_
_entity.id
_entity.type
_entity.pdbx_description
1 polymer ?
#
loop_
_entity_poly.entity_id
_entity_poly.type
_entity_poly.pdbx_seq_one_letter_code
_entity_poly.pdbx_strand_id
1 'polypeptide(L)'
;MSTVVRKAISFMAAIALLALSPVSVAEEQSEGNLIGKVIFDTDMTFLYDDAIAMFMLTQAEQNRALDLLGITTVGGNVYEAEATEATLRQLELIGREDVPVYRGTDVPLAGFRDMEEEARLYGVPDWCGAYWDFATNSFSNPYARPTDYADLGYEPEFGYPTVKAQEQPAWVFMIEQVHKYPGEVTIMAVGAATNVAIAIQRDPSFVRDAAGIIYMGGNINVPGNSSATAEFNWFYDPDAIKLCLAADWKVQLVVPDDLGRLVDMDQSIYDRLRAVEGSKIAELILYREQSYLPDAPHYVWDVIVPAIYLHPEIMTDIQTRYLTVDDQPGLNYGRAVSWVQNRNNDPETGAGMPEGVRPVQILLDIDTGLFWDFYVDLLTAQ
;
A
#
# COMPACT_ATOMS: atom_id res chain seq x y z
N MET A 1 0.91 33.51 -5.21
CA MET A 1 0.92 32.12 -4.74
C MET A 1 -0.44 31.83 -4.15
N SER A 2 -1.18 30.90 -4.72
CA SER A 2 -2.55 30.58 -4.28
C SER A 2 -2.54 29.88 -2.91
N THR A 3 -3.66 29.92 -2.21
CA THR A 3 -3.87 29.30 -0.89
C THR A 3 -3.62 27.77 -0.94
N VAL A 4 -3.77 27.16 -2.11
CA VAL A 4 -3.50 25.73 -2.39
C VAL A 4 -2.00 25.42 -2.30
N VAL A 5 -1.15 26.28 -2.87
CA VAL A 5 0.31 26.14 -2.80
C VAL A 5 0.80 26.27 -1.35
N ARG A 6 0.17 27.14 -0.54
CA ARG A 6 0.51 27.27 0.88
C ARG A 6 0.10 26.05 1.72
N LYS A 7 -1.02 25.37 1.37
CA LYS A 7 -1.45 24.14 2.06
C LYS A 7 -0.63 22.93 1.64
N ALA A 8 -0.24 22.80 0.37
CA ALA A 8 0.68 21.78 -0.11
C ALA A 8 2.07 21.92 0.54
N ILE A 9 2.56 23.18 0.68
CA ILE A 9 3.80 23.47 1.41
C ILE A 9 3.66 23.15 2.91
N SER A 10 2.48 23.36 3.52
CA SER A 10 2.21 22.98 4.92
C SER A 10 2.13 21.45 5.12
N PHE A 11 1.71 20.71 4.09
CA PHE A 11 1.69 19.25 4.15
C PHE A 11 3.09 18.65 3.93
N MET A 12 3.83 19.16 2.96
CA MET A 12 5.25 18.84 2.80
C MET A 12 6.03 19.23 4.08
N ALA A 13 5.64 20.34 4.74
CA ALA A 13 6.18 20.69 6.05
C ALA A 13 5.70 19.76 7.17
N ALA A 14 4.53 19.12 7.09
CA ALA A 14 4.09 18.15 8.11
C ALA A 14 4.81 16.79 7.97
N ILE A 15 5.04 16.33 6.74
CA ILE A 15 5.92 15.19 6.46
C ILE A 15 7.40 15.59 6.67
N ALA A 16 7.80 16.80 6.27
CA ALA A 16 9.15 17.34 6.45
C ALA A 16 9.41 17.95 7.85
N LEU A 17 8.37 18.38 8.62
CA LEU A 17 8.52 18.82 10.02
C LEU A 17 8.77 17.66 10.99
N LEU A 18 8.51 16.42 10.54
CA LEU A 18 9.09 15.25 11.20
C LEU A 18 10.60 15.11 10.90
N ALA A 19 11.12 15.85 9.91
CA ALA A 19 12.52 15.77 9.46
C ALA A 19 13.38 17.05 9.71
N LEU A 20 12.82 18.19 10.12
CA LEU A 20 13.59 19.47 10.20
C LEU A 20 13.35 20.23 11.52
N SER A 21 14.10 19.87 12.55
CA SER A 21 14.51 20.85 13.58
C SER A 21 15.78 21.57 13.10
N PRO A 22 15.90 22.91 13.21
CA PRO A 22 17.13 23.58 12.81
C PRO A 22 18.23 23.24 13.82
N VAL A 23 19.21 22.44 13.41
CA VAL A 23 20.41 22.16 14.19
C VAL A 23 21.53 23.04 13.70
N SER A 24 22.14 23.77 14.62
CA SER A 24 23.39 24.50 14.43
C SER A 24 24.51 23.54 14.03
N VAL A 25 25.29 23.92 13.03
CA VAL A 25 26.47 23.20 12.55
C VAL A 25 27.48 23.02 13.68
N ALA A 26 27.59 21.79 14.16
CA ALA A 26 28.75 21.28 14.86
C ALA A 26 28.93 19.84 14.34
N GLU A 27 30.15 19.52 13.89
CA GLU A 27 30.55 18.17 13.49
C GLU A 27 30.45 17.22 14.70
N GLU A 28 29.34 16.47 14.77
CA GLU A 28 29.20 15.23 15.51
C GLU A 28 28.59 14.18 14.58
N GLN A 29 29.10 12.95 14.67
CA GLN A 29 28.64 11.79 13.94
C GLN A 29 27.10 11.73 13.96
N SER A 30 26.44 11.87 12.80
CA SER A 30 24.99 11.98 12.70
C SER A 30 24.35 10.68 13.18
N GLU A 31 23.75 10.69 14.37
CA GLU A 31 22.58 9.83 14.63
C GLU A 31 21.54 10.19 13.58
N GLY A 32 21.21 9.26 12.68
CA GLY A 32 20.24 9.49 11.61
C GLY A 32 18.93 10.00 12.21
N ASN A 33 18.43 11.13 11.74
CA ASN A 33 17.12 11.64 12.14
C ASN A 33 16.05 10.68 11.61
N LEU A 34 15.43 9.90 12.50
CA LEU A 34 14.27 9.05 12.17
C LEU A 34 13.14 9.90 11.61
N ILE A 35 12.65 9.57 10.41
CA ILE A 35 11.52 10.26 9.77
C ILE A 35 10.22 9.98 10.55
N GLY A 36 10.04 8.77 11.07
CA GLY A 36 8.86 8.38 11.85
C GLY A 36 8.76 6.87 12.05
N LYS A 37 7.61 6.45 12.56
CA LYS A 37 7.28 5.05 12.78
C LYS A 37 6.27 4.60 11.73
N VAL A 38 6.45 3.38 11.20
CA VAL A 38 5.65 2.85 10.10
C VAL A 38 5.06 1.50 10.48
N ILE A 39 3.80 1.29 10.15
CA ILE A 39 3.17 -0.03 10.02
C ILE A 39 2.86 -0.22 8.54
N PHE A 40 3.28 -1.36 7.97
CA PHE A 40 3.07 -1.71 6.58
C PHE A 40 1.99 -2.78 6.48
N ASP A 41 0.83 -2.45 5.88
CA ASP A 41 -0.32 -3.34 5.68
C ASP A 41 -0.41 -3.71 4.20
N THR A 42 -0.30 -5.01 3.88
CA THR A 42 -0.01 -5.51 2.53
C THR A 42 -0.76 -6.83 2.25
N ASP A 43 -1.20 -7.02 1.02
CA ASP A 43 -1.71 -8.29 0.49
C ASP A 43 -0.62 -9.06 -0.30
N MET A 44 0.55 -9.09 0.30
CA MET A 44 1.85 -9.58 -0.15
C MET A 44 1.78 -10.76 -1.11
N THR A 45 2.45 -10.60 -2.23
CA THR A 45 2.79 -11.72 -3.10
C THR A 45 4.30 -11.95 -3.17
N PHE A 46 4.71 -13.09 -3.71
CA PHE A 46 6.13 -13.44 -3.70
C PHE A 46 6.90 -12.67 -4.78
N LEU A 47 7.85 -11.82 -4.35
CA LEU A 47 8.76 -11.01 -5.17
C LEU A 47 8.08 -10.02 -6.15
N TYR A 48 6.83 -9.59 -5.86
CA TYR A 48 6.17 -8.49 -6.55
C TYR A 48 6.43 -7.15 -5.86
N ASP A 49 5.71 -6.12 -6.26
CA ASP A 49 5.88 -4.75 -5.79
C ASP A 49 5.63 -4.57 -4.28
N ASP A 50 4.67 -5.29 -3.69
CA ASP A 50 4.54 -5.44 -2.23
C ASP A 50 5.87 -5.82 -1.56
N ALA A 51 6.51 -6.86 -2.11
CA ALA A 51 7.76 -7.36 -1.57
C ALA A 51 8.88 -6.34 -1.71
N ILE A 52 8.95 -5.65 -2.85
CA ILE A 52 9.96 -4.61 -3.08
C ILE A 52 9.71 -3.42 -2.15
N ALA A 53 8.45 -3.03 -1.95
CA ALA A 53 8.08 -1.99 -0.97
C ALA A 53 8.52 -2.38 0.46
N MET A 54 8.30 -3.64 0.85
CA MET A 54 8.81 -4.20 2.11
C MET A 54 10.34 -4.14 2.18
N PHE A 55 11.05 -4.50 1.11
CA PHE A 55 12.51 -4.43 1.06
C PHE A 55 13.01 -2.98 1.22
N MET A 56 12.34 -2.01 0.59
CA MET A 56 12.65 -0.59 0.78
C MET A 56 12.51 -0.15 2.23
N LEU A 57 11.43 -0.55 2.90
CA LEU A 57 11.19 -0.22 4.30
C LEU A 57 12.21 -0.88 5.24
N THR A 58 12.53 -2.15 5.01
CA THR A 58 13.53 -2.87 5.82
C THR A 58 14.93 -2.29 5.62
N GLN A 59 15.28 -1.89 4.41
CA GLN A 59 16.56 -1.22 4.13
C GLN A 59 16.62 0.17 4.75
N ALA A 60 15.51 0.93 4.68
CA ALA A 60 15.43 2.25 5.31
C ALA A 60 15.54 2.16 6.83
N GLU A 61 14.97 1.13 7.47
CA GLU A 61 15.12 0.87 8.89
C GLU A 61 16.56 0.53 9.26
N GLN A 62 17.24 -0.35 8.50
CA GLN A 62 18.65 -0.66 8.71
C GLN A 62 19.53 0.60 8.63
N ASN A 63 19.18 1.51 7.73
CA ASN A 63 19.84 2.81 7.59
C ASN A 63 19.39 3.85 8.63
N ARG A 64 18.53 3.45 9.58
CA ARG A 64 17.97 4.31 10.65
C ARG A 64 17.21 5.54 10.11
N ALA A 65 16.60 5.43 8.95
CA ALA A 65 15.74 6.48 8.39
C ALA A 65 14.34 6.46 9.00
N LEU A 66 13.83 5.28 9.38
CA LEU A 66 12.52 5.10 10.02
C LEU A 66 12.56 3.95 11.04
N ASP A 67 11.50 3.82 11.87
CA ASP A 67 11.20 2.62 12.66
C ASP A 67 10.08 1.82 11.98
N LEU A 68 10.37 0.64 11.44
CA LEU A 68 9.37 -0.30 10.96
C LEU A 68 8.82 -1.12 12.12
N LEU A 69 7.68 -0.71 12.68
CA LEU A 69 7.10 -1.34 13.87
C LEU A 69 6.63 -2.78 13.61
N GLY A 70 6.25 -3.09 12.38
CA GLY A 70 5.84 -4.41 11.94
C GLY A 70 5.08 -4.36 10.63
N ILE A 71 4.85 -5.56 10.09
CA ILE A 71 4.12 -5.79 8.86
C ILE A 71 2.82 -6.51 9.22
N THR A 72 1.72 -6.07 8.62
CA THR A 72 0.41 -6.70 8.77
C THR A 72 -0.05 -7.24 7.42
N THR A 73 -0.57 -8.45 7.39
CA THR A 73 -1.01 -9.10 6.16
C THR A 73 -2.52 -9.09 6.03
N VAL A 74 -3.03 -8.98 4.81
CA VAL A 74 -4.45 -8.95 4.49
C VAL A 74 -4.71 -9.79 3.23
N GLY A 75 -5.90 -10.29 3.06
CA GLY A 75 -6.30 -10.92 1.80
C GLY A 75 -6.51 -9.89 0.71
N GLY A 76 -6.16 -10.23 -0.51
CA GLY A 76 -6.23 -9.37 -1.68
C GLY A 76 -5.67 -10.09 -2.90
N ASN A 77 -4.43 -9.81 -3.29
CA ASN A 77 -3.73 -10.50 -4.39
C ASN A 77 -3.70 -12.02 -4.21
N VAL A 78 -3.55 -12.46 -2.95
CA VAL A 78 -3.65 -13.85 -2.52
C VAL A 78 -4.47 -13.92 -1.23
N TYR A 79 -4.80 -15.10 -0.73
CA TYR A 79 -5.41 -15.22 0.59
C TYR A 79 -4.41 -14.89 1.70
N GLU A 80 -4.90 -14.44 2.86
CA GLU A 80 -4.08 -13.94 3.96
C GLU A 80 -3.02 -14.93 4.44
N ALA A 81 -3.32 -16.23 4.47
CA ALA A 81 -2.35 -17.25 4.84
C ALA A 81 -1.17 -17.31 3.85
N GLU A 82 -1.43 -17.16 2.56
CA GLU A 82 -0.41 -17.10 1.51
C GLU A 82 0.40 -15.80 1.61
N ALA A 83 -0.28 -14.67 1.85
CA ALA A 83 0.40 -13.39 2.07
C ALA A 83 1.33 -13.43 3.30
N THR A 84 0.89 -14.07 4.38
CA THR A 84 1.72 -14.26 5.59
C THR A 84 2.92 -15.16 5.32
N GLU A 85 2.72 -16.29 4.65
CA GLU A 85 3.80 -17.20 4.24
C GLU A 85 4.84 -16.45 3.42
N ALA A 86 4.41 -15.77 2.35
CA ALA A 86 5.28 -15.02 1.45
C ALA A 86 6.04 -13.91 2.18
N THR A 87 5.38 -13.17 3.08
CA THR A 87 6.02 -12.11 3.88
C THR A 87 7.13 -12.67 4.76
N LEU A 88 6.83 -13.69 5.56
CA LEU A 88 7.80 -14.29 6.47
C LEU A 88 8.97 -14.90 5.70
N ARG A 89 8.70 -15.63 4.61
CA ARG A 89 9.74 -16.26 3.82
C ARG A 89 10.66 -15.25 3.14
N GLN A 90 10.13 -14.17 2.62
CA GLN A 90 10.93 -13.11 1.99
C GLN A 90 11.78 -12.35 3.01
N LEU A 91 11.28 -12.11 4.22
CA LEU A 91 12.09 -11.56 5.32
C LEU A 91 13.28 -12.48 5.67
N GLU A 92 13.07 -13.80 5.73
CA GLU A 92 14.16 -14.76 5.93
C GLU A 92 15.19 -14.71 4.79
N LEU A 93 14.74 -14.58 3.54
CA LEU A 93 15.63 -14.54 2.38
C LEU A 93 16.58 -13.32 2.39
N ILE A 94 16.16 -12.23 3.01
CA ILE A 94 16.97 -11.00 3.14
C ILE A 94 17.62 -10.85 4.52
N GLY A 95 17.45 -11.85 5.42
CA GLY A 95 18.05 -11.83 6.77
C GLY A 95 17.39 -10.82 7.73
N ARG A 96 16.07 -10.63 7.59
CA ARG A 96 15.27 -9.69 8.41
C ARG A 96 14.17 -10.39 9.19
N GLU A 97 14.50 -11.55 9.77
CA GLU A 97 13.62 -12.33 10.65
C GLU A 97 13.24 -11.59 11.95
N ASP A 98 13.92 -10.50 12.23
CA ASP A 98 13.65 -9.61 13.37
C ASP A 98 12.38 -8.77 13.19
N VAL A 99 11.92 -8.52 11.95
CA VAL A 99 10.72 -7.74 11.66
C VAL A 99 9.47 -8.54 11.99
N PRO A 100 8.62 -8.09 12.94
CA PRO A 100 7.44 -8.86 13.32
C PRO A 100 6.33 -8.77 12.27
N VAL A 101 5.69 -9.92 11.98
CA VAL A 101 4.57 -10.04 11.06
C VAL A 101 3.31 -10.41 11.83
N TYR A 102 2.21 -9.70 11.58
CA TYR A 102 0.92 -9.88 12.23
C TYR A 102 -0.14 -10.25 11.22
N ARG A 103 -0.83 -11.35 11.47
CA ARG A 103 -1.90 -11.84 10.61
C ARG A 103 -3.15 -10.99 10.71
N GLY A 104 -3.73 -10.66 9.56
CA GLY A 104 -5.00 -9.95 9.46
C GLY A 104 -6.16 -10.83 9.02
N THR A 105 -6.95 -10.34 8.09
CA THR A 105 -8.15 -11.02 7.62
C THR A 105 -8.12 -11.31 6.12
N ASP A 106 -8.69 -12.47 5.74
CA ASP A 106 -9.02 -12.77 4.35
C ASP A 106 -10.34 -12.16 3.91
N VAL A 107 -11.23 -11.89 4.89
CA VAL A 107 -12.64 -11.68 4.61
C VAL A 107 -12.89 -10.19 4.44
N PRO A 108 -13.28 -9.72 3.25
CA PRO A 108 -13.74 -8.34 3.06
C PRO A 108 -14.88 -7.98 4.02
N LEU A 109 -15.08 -6.71 4.35
CA LEU A 109 -16.10 -6.29 5.33
C LEU A 109 -17.51 -6.76 4.97
N ALA A 110 -17.84 -6.77 3.68
CA ALA A 110 -19.13 -7.28 3.19
C ALA A 110 -19.20 -8.82 3.11
N GLY A 111 -18.09 -9.53 3.39
CA GLY A 111 -17.95 -10.97 3.21
C GLY A 111 -17.41 -11.35 1.84
N PHE A 112 -17.23 -12.65 1.62
CA PHE A 112 -16.76 -13.14 0.31
C PHE A 112 -17.82 -12.95 -0.76
N ARG A 113 -17.37 -12.60 -1.95
CA ARG A 113 -18.19 -12.35 -3.13
C ARG A 113 -18.41 -13.65 -3.92
N ASP A 114 -19.55 -13.75 -4.60
CA ASP A 114 -19.80 -14.78 -5.60
C ASP A 114 -19.30 -14.28 -6.97
N MET A 115 -18.01 -14.51 -7.22
CA MET A 115 -17.34 -14.02 -8.43
C MET A 115 -17.86 -14.67 -9.72
N GLU A 116 -18.41 -15.89 -9.67
CA GLU A 116 -19.02 -16.51 -10.84
C GLU A 116 -20.31 -15.78 -11.24
N GLU A 117 -21.16 -15.46 -10.26
CA GLU A 117 -22.39 -14.71 -10.51
C GLU A 117 -22.08 -13.25 -10.91
N GLU A 118 -21.10 -12.61 -10.28
CA GLU A 118 -20.70 -11.26 -10.64
C GLU A 118 -20.12 -11.18 -12.06
N ALA A 119 -19.26 -12.14 -12.43
CA ALA A 119 -18.72 -12.22 -13.79
C ALA A 119 -19.82 -12.44 -14.84
N ARG A 120 -20.83 -13.23 -14.51
CA ARG A 120 -22.02 -13.43 -15.37
C ARG A 120 -22.83 -12.15 -15.56
N LEU A 121 -22.93 -11.32 -14.53
CA LEU A 121 -23.72 -10.08 -14.53
C LEU A 121 -22.95 -8.87 -15.08
N TYR A 122 -21.68 -8.76 -14.78
CA TYR A 122 -20.89 -7.54 -14.97
C TYR A 122 -19.65 -7.72 -15.84
N GLY A 123 -19.32 -8.96 -16.22
CA GLY A 123 -18.11 -9.31 -16.95
C GLY A 123 -17.02 -9.88 -16.04
N VAL A 124 -16.10 -10.62 -16.65
CA VAL A 124 -14.95 -11.18 -15.93
C VAL A 124 -13.96 -10.05 -15.64
N PRO A 125 -13.52 -9.86 -14.39
CA PRO A 125 -12.47 -8.89 -14.06
C PRO A 125 -11.15 -9.22 -14.77
N ASP A 126 -10.38 -8.19 -15.11
CA ASP A 126 -9.02 -8.36 -15.66
C ASP A 126 -8.07 -8.92 -14.59
N TRP A 127 -8.23 -8.47 -13.35
CA TRP A 127 -7.54 -8.99 -12.18
C TRP A 127 -8.50 -9.13 -11.00
N CYS A 128 -8.50 -10.27 -10.33
CA CYS A 128 -9.35 -10.51 -9.15
C CYS A 128 -8.61 -11.22 -8.00
N GLY A 129 -7.27 -11.24 -8.03
CA GLY A 129 -6.41 -11.71 -6.95
C GLY A 129 -6.77 -13.11 -6.46
N ALA A 130 -6.94 -13.25 -5.15
CA ALA A 130 -7.29 -14.50 -4.47
C ALA A 130 -8.58 -15.18 -4.97
N TYR A 131 -9.46 -14.44 -5.65
CA TYR A 131 -10.67 -15.01 -6.26
C TYR A 131 -10.40 -15.79 -7.56
N TRP A 132 -9.16 -15.84 -8.05
CA TRP A 132 -8.81 -16.59 -9.26
C TRP A 132 -7.82 -17.70 -8.96
N ASP A 133 -8.16 -18.91 -9.34
CA ASP A 133 -7.26 -20.07 -9.29
C ASP A 133 -6.57 -20.26 -10.64
N PHE A 134 -5.32 -19.88 -10.73
CA PHE A 134 -4.51 -20.01 -11.95
C PHE A 134 -4.25 -21.47 -12.34
N ALA A 135 -4.26 -22.40 -11.39
CA ALA A 135 -4.03 -23.81 -11.69
C ALA A 135 -5.21 -24.44 -12.42
N THR A 136 -6.43 -24.04 -12.08
CA THR A 136 -7.67 -24.53 -12.72
C THR A 136 -8.22 -23.59 -13.77
N ASN A 137 -7.68 -22.38 -13.87
CA ASN A 137 -8.15 -21.29 -14.74
C ASN A 137 -9.64 -21.00 -14.53
N SER A 138 -10.04 -20.84 -13.27
CA SER A 138 -11.42 -20.59 -12.86
C SER A 138 -11.45 -19.75 -11.58
N PHE A 139 -12.64 -19.29 -11.19
CA PHE A 139 -12.79 -18.63 -9.90
C PHE A 139 -12.49 -19.60 -8.76
N SER A 140 -11.75 -19.12 -7.77
CA SER A 140 -11.44 -19.88 -6.56
C SER A 140 -12.68 -20.00 -5.67
N ASN A 141 -12.73 -21.08 -4.86
CA ASN A 141 -13.70 -21.20 -3.81
C ASN A 141 -13.15 -20.61 -2.51
N PRO A 142 -13.55 -19.39 -2.08
CA PRO A 142 -12.98 -18.74 -0.90
C PRO A 142 -13.25 -19.50 0.40
N TYR A 143 -14.23 -20.39 0.43
CA TYR A 143 -14.54 -21.24 1.58
C TYR A 143 -13.62 -22.46 1.69
N ALA A 144 -12.85 -22.77 0.65
CA ALA A 144 -11.85 -23.85 0.63
C ALA A 144 -10.40 -23.31 0.62
N ARG A 145 -10.19 -22.02 0.88
CA ARG A 145 -8.90 -21.37 0.89
C ARG A 145 -7.96 -21.90 1.96
N PRO A 146 -6.63 -21.78 1.80
CA PRO A 146 -5.69 -22.05 2.87
C PRO A 146 -5.94 -21.08 4.05
N THR A 147 -5.83 -21.57 5.27
CA THR A 147 -5.99 -20.77 6.51
C THR A 147 -4.79 -20.89 7.43
N ASP A 148 -3.86 -21.78 7.11
CA ASP A 148 -2.62 -21.98 7.83
C ASP A 148 -1.43 -21.65 6.92
N TYR A 149 -0.71 -20.60 7.23
CA TYR A 149 0.47 -20.18 6.47
C TYR A 149 1.65 -21.16 6.58
N ALA A 150 1.62 -22.07 7.53
CA ALA A 150 2.62 -23.14 7.67
C ALA A 150 2.24 -24.42 6.91
N ASP A 151 1.03 -24.48 6.36
CA ASP A 151 0.54 -25.58 5.50
C ASP A 151 -0.52 -25.03 4.53
N LEU A 152 -0.08 -24.57 3.37
CA LEU A 152 -0.96 -24.06 2.32
C LEU A 152 -1.60 -25.18 1.47
N GLY A 153 -1.23 -26.43 1.71
CA GLY A 153 -1.66 -27.56 0.89
C GLY A 153 -0.86 -27.74 -0.40
N TYR A 154 0.15 -26.92 -0.61
CA TYR A 154 1.14 -27.03 -1.71
C TYR A 154 2.51 -26.57 -1.23
N GLU A 155 3.59 -26.95 -1.88
CA GLU A 155 4.96 -26.55 -1.54
C GLU A 155 5.26 -25.18 -2.17
N PRO A 156 5.53 -24.12 -1.39
CA PRO A 156 5.96 -22.84 -1.93
C PRO A 156 7.31 -22.91 -2.64
N GLU A 157 7.53 -22.08 -3.65
CA GLU A 157 8.73 -22.12 -4.51
C GLU A 157 10.04 -22.04 -3.71
N PHE A 158 10.06 -21.26 -2.63
CA PHE A 158 11.23 -21.11 -1.76
C PHE A 158 11.10 -21.86 -0.43
N GLY A 159 10.13 -22.76 -0.31
CA GLY A 159 9.80 -23.50 0.89
C GLY A 159 9.15 -22.64 1.97
N TYR A 160 8.57 -23.28 2.97
CA TYR A 160 7.91 -22.61 4.09
C TYR A 160 8.86 -21.81 4.96
N PRO A 161 8.41 -20.70 5.57
CA PRO A 161 9.18 -19.94 6.55
C PRO A 161 9.44 -20.78 7.82
N THR A 162 10.58 -20.57 8.46
CA THR A 162 10.91 -21.16 9.76
C THR A 162 10.52 -20.26 10.93
N VAL A 163 10.45 -18.96 10.69
CA VAL A 163 9.92 -17.97 11.64
C VAL A 163 8.40 -17.98 11.65
N LYS A 164 7.82 -17.45 12.72
CA LYS A 164 6.37 -17.46 12.92
C LYS A 164 5.82 -16.06 12.97
N ALA A 165 4.62 -15.89 12.43
CA ALA A 165 3.80 -14.72 12.65
C ALA A 165 3.48 -14.55 14.16
N GLN A 166 3.26 -13.32 14.58
CA GLN A 166 2.83 -13.00 15.93
C GLN A 166 1.40 -13.53 16.17
N GLU A 167 1.10 -13.89 17.42
CA GLU A 167 -0.24 -14.42 17.79
C GLU A 167 -1.34 -13.35 17.76
N GLN A 168 -0.94 -12.09 17.90
CA GLN A 168 -1.85 -10.95 17.96
C GLN A 168 -2.39 -10.61 16.57
N PRO A 169 -3.72 -10.38 16.41
CA PRO A 169 -4.28 -9.94 15.14
C PRO A 169 -3.76 -8.56 14.70
N ALA A 170 -3.62 -8.35 13.39
CA ALA A 170 -3.13 -7.13 12.77
C ALA A 170 -3.77 -5.84 13.31
N TRP A 171 -5.10 -5.77 13.36
CA TRP A 171 -5.83 -4.59 13.85
C TRP A 171 -5.62 -4.31 15.33
N VAL A 172 -5.37 -5.33 16.16
CA VAL A 172 -5.06 -5.13 17.59
C VAL A 172 -3.65 -4.55 17.72
N PHE A 173 -2.68 -5.10 16.97
CA PHE A 173 -1.34 -4.56 16.90
C PHE A 173 -1.34 -3.08 16.44
N MET A 174 -2.04 -2.77 15.34
CA MET A 174 -2.17 -1.40 14.82
C MET A 174 -2.67 -0.42 15.91
N ILE A 175 -3.78 -0.78 16.60
CA ILE A 175 -4.37 0.05 17.65
C ILE A 175 -3.37 0.27 18.79
N GLU A 176 -2.73 -0.80 19.27
CA GLU A 176 -1.78 -0.71 20.37
C GLU A 176 -0.55 0.14 20.04
N GLN A 177 0.01 -0.01 18.82
CA GLN A 177 1.18 0.79 18.42
C GLN A 177 0.83 2.27 18.26
N VAL A 178 -0.32 2.58 17.68
CA VAL A 178 -0.76 3.97 17.52
C VAL A 178 -1.01 4.63 18.88
N HIS A 179 -1.58 3.90 19.85
CA HIS A 179 -1.76 4.42 21.21
C HIS A 179 -0.45 4.51 22.01
N LYS A 180 0.49 3.62 21.73
CA LYS A 180 1.82 3.66 22.34
C LYS A 180 2.65 4.86 21.89
N TYR A 181 2.47 5.26 20.63
CA TYR A 181 3.20 6.33 19.97
C TYR A 181 2.24 7.35 19.31
N PRO A 182 1.43 8.08 20.10
CA PRO A 182 0.38 8.92 19.55
C PRO A 182 0.94 10.07 18.71
N GLY A 183 0.46 10.14 17.47
CA GLY A 183 0.91 11.13 16.48
C GLY A 183 2.21 10.81 15.77
N GLU A 184 2.81 9.64 16.01
CA GLU A 184 4.09 9.27 15.40
C GLU A 184 3.98 8.14 14.36
N VAL A 185 2.89 7.34 14.38
CA VAL A 185 2.74 6.15 13.54
C VAL A 185 2.00 6.49 12.26
N THR A 186 2.65 6.27 11.12
CA THR A 186 2.04 6.29 9.78
C THR A 186 1.67 4.88 9.37
N ILE A 187 0.42 4.68 8.93
CA ILE A 187 -0.01 3.43 8.32
C ILE A 187 0.23 3.52 6.81
N MET A 188 0.91 2.56 6.24
CA MET A 188 1.03 2.37 4.79
C MET A 188 0.17 1.17 4.41
N ALA A 189 -0.99 1.42 3.82
CA ALA A 189 -1.93 0.40 3.41
C ALA A 189 -1.84 0.24 1.89
N VAL A 190 -1.14 -0.80 1.44
CA VAL A 190 -0.93 -1.09 0.02
C VAL A 190 -1.83 -2.22 -0.50
N GLY A 191 -2.58 -2.88 0.38
CA GLY A 191 -3.64 -3.85 0.04
C GLY A 191 -5.04 -3.29 0.26
N ALA A 192 -6.01 -4.17 0.46
CA ALA A 192 -7.44 -3.87 0.52
C ALA A 192 -7.92 -3.01 1.72
N ALA A 193 -7.02 -2.62 2.63
CA ALA A 193 -7.26 -1.82 3.83
C ALA A 193 -8.30 -2.39 4.83
N THR A 194 -8.69 -3.65 4.70
CA THR A 194 -9.68 -4.30 5.57
C THR A 194 -9.23 -4.32 7.03
N ASN A 195 -7.92 -4.55 7.29
CA ASN A 195 -7.37 -4.51 8.65
C ASN A 195 -7.51 -3.12 9.28
N VAL A 196 -7.24 -2.07 8.50
CA VAL A 196 -7.38 -0.67 8.93
C VAL A 196 -8.84 -0.35 9.26
N ALA A 197 -9.77 -0.78 8.40
CA ALA A 197 -11.20 -0.59 8.63
C ALA A 197 -11.67 -1.29 9.91
N ILE A 198 -11.20 -2.51 10.18
CA ILE A 198 -11.49 -3.23 11.44
C ILE A 198 -10.90 -2.48 12.64
N ALA A 199 -9.68 -1.95 12.53
CA ALA A 199 -9.08 -1.15 13.60
C ALA A 199 -9.93 0.09 13.92
N ILE A 200 -10.41 0.82 12.90
CA ILE A 200 -11.30 1.98 13.06
C ILE A 200 -12.63 1.59 13.74
N GLN A 201 -13.24 0.47 13.31
CA GLN A 201 -14.51 0.00 13.91
C GLN A 201 -14.35 -0.42 15.36
N ARG A 202 -13.20 -1.00 15.73
CA ARG A 202 -12.93 -1.45 17.10
C ARG A 202 -12.54 -0.31 18.02
N ASP A 203 -11.80 0.65 17.51
CA ASP A 203 -11.37 1.83 18.26
C ASP A 203 -11.30 3.08 17.38
N PRO A 204 -12.34 3.91 17.35
CA PRO A 204 -12.33 5.16 16.58
C PRO A 204 -11.23 6.15 16.98
N SER A 205 -10.62 6.01 18.17
CA SER A 205 -9.50 6.87 18.57
C SER A 205 -8.20 6.54 17.83
N PHE A 206 -8.10 5.36 17.23
CA PHE A 206 -7.00 4.94 16.36
C PHE A 206 -6.67 5.98 15.28
N VAL A 207 -7.70 6.48 14.57
CA VAL A 207 -7.55 7.50 13.52
C VAL A 207 -6.96 8.81 14.07
N ARG A 208 -7.49 9.28 15.20
CA ARG A 208 -7.04 10.51 15.84
C ARG A 208 -5.60 10.43 16.32
N ASP A 209 -5.23 9.26 16.86
CA ASP A 209 -3.94 9.06 17.52
C ASP A 209 -2.84 8.66 16.52
N ALA A 210 -3.17 8.21 15.31
CA ALA A 210 -2.20 8.02 14.22
C ALA A 210 -1.59 9.35 13.73
N ALA A 211 -0.39 9.29 13.14
CA ALA A 211 0.19 10.39 12.39
C ALA A 211 -0.57 10.62 11.09
N GLY A 212 -0.91 9.55 10.40
CA GLY A 212 -1.67 9.55 9.16
C GLY A 212 -1.72 8.19 8.50
N ILE A 213 -2.27 8.17 7.29
CA ILE A 213 -2.35 6.99 6.43
C ILE A 213 -1.99 7.34 5.00
N ILE A 214 -1.27 6.43 4.33
CA ILE A 214 -0.98 6.48 2.91
C ILE A 214 -1.53 5.18 2.30
N TYR A 215 -2.39 5.31 1.30
CA TYR A 215 -2.93 4.17 0.56
C TYR A 215 -2.25 4.03 -0.80
N MET A 216 -1.95 2.81 -1.22
CA MET A 216 -1.93 2.47 -2.62
C MET A 216 -3.33 1.97 -3.00
N GLY A 217 -3.97 2.59 -3.97
CA GLY A 217 -5.27 2.12 -4.47
C GLY A 217 -6.14 3.18 -5.09
N GLY A 218 -7.20 2.70 -5.73
CA GLY A 218 -8.10 3.53 -6.51
C GLY A 218 -7.50 4.02 -7.83
N ASN A 219 -8.38 4.52 -8.68
CA ASN A 219 -8.01 5.12 -9.96
C ASN A 219 -8.82 6.39 -10.17
N ILE A 220 -8.18 7.49 -10.56
CA ILE A 220 -8.79 8.82 -10.60
C ILE A 220 -9.06 9.27 -12.02
N ASN A 221 -8.05 9.21 -12.90
CA ASN A 221 -8.11 9.71 -14.27
C ASN A 221 -7.87 8.61 -15.31
N VAL A 222 -7.60 7.37 -14.87
CA VAL A 222 -7.31 6.21 -15.71
C VAL A 222 -8.40 5.15 -15.57
N PRO A 223 -8.56 4.20 -16.52
CA PRO A 223 -9.40 3.02 -16.33
C PRO A 223 -8.93 2.19 -15.13
N GLY A 224 -9.79 1.34 -14.59
CA GLY A 224 -9.38 0.37 -13.58
C GLY A 224 -8.40 -0.68 -14.13
N ASN A 225 -7.76 -1.39 -13.22
CA ASN A 225 -6.89 -2.54 -13.51
C ASN A 225 -7.53 -3.88 -13.11
N SER A 226 -8.60 -3.83 -12.32
CA SER A 226 -9.41 -5.01 -11.96
C SER A 226 -10.70 -5.08 -12.79
N SER A 227 -11.51 -4.05 -12.77
CA SER A 227 -12.64 -3.89 -13.67
C SER A 227 -12.45 -2.69 -14.57
N ALA A 228 -13.36 -2.47 -15.54
CA ALA A 228 -13.29 -1.31 -16.41
C ALA A 228 -13.24 0.04 -15.64
N THR A 229 -13.69 0.06 -14.40
CA THR A 229 -13.87 1.30 -13.62
C THR A 229 -13.17 1.31 -12.27
N ALA A 230 -12.68 0.17 -11.78
CA ALA A 230 -12.12 0.05 -10.44
C ALA A 230 -10.70 -0.51 -10.44
N GLU A 231 -9.87 0.06 -9.60
CA GLU A 231 -8.56 -0.46 -9.23
C GLU A 231 -8.74 -1.61 -8.20
N PHE A 232 -7.80 -2.55 -8.18
CA PHE A 232 -7.96 -3.84 -7.52
C PHE A 232 -8.12 -3.76 -6.00
N ASN A 233 -7.31 -3.01 -5.29
CA ASN A 233 -7.40 -2.92 -3.82
C ASN A 233 -8.77 -2.39 -3.39
N TRP A 234 -9.28 -1.40 -4.11
CA TRP A 234 -10.59 -0.82 -3.83
C TRP A 234 -11.74 -1.69 -4.37
N PHE A 235 -11.51 -2.45 -5.43
CA PHE A 235 -12.45 -3.45 -5.93
C PHE A 235 -12.58 -4.65 -4.98
N TYR A 236 -11.49 -5.04 -4.29
CA TYR A 236 -11.51 -6.18 -3.38
C TYR A 236 -12.40 -5.92 -2.16
N ASP A 237 -12.25 -4.76 -1.49
CA ASP A 237 -13.07 -4.39 -0.32
C ASP A 237 -13.45 -2.89 -0.31
N PRO A 238 -14.43 -2.47 -1.15
CA PRO A 238 -14.81 -1.06 -1.19
C PRO A 238 -15.49 -0.58 0.10
N ASP A 239 -16.11 -1.47 0.88
CA ASP A 239 -16.70 -1.14 2.18
C ASP A 239 -15.62 -0.70 3.17
N ALA A 240 -14.48 -1.39 3.19
CA ALA A 240 -13.33 -1.02 4.01
C ALA A 240 -12.76 0.34 3.58
N ILE A 241 -12.53 0.53 2.29
CA ILE A 241 -12.01 1.80 1.75
C ILE A 241 -12.97 2.96 2.03
N LYS A 242 -14.26 2.77 1.85
CA LYS A 242 -15.28 3.80 2.14
C LYS A 242 -15.22 4.26 3.58
N LEU A 243 -15.12 3.32 4.52
CA LEU A 243 -14.97 3.60 5.94
C LEU A 243 -13.67 4.33 6.24
N CYS A 244 -12.55 3.87 5.66
CA CYS A 244 -11.24 4.48 5.84
C CYS A 244 -11.19 5.92 5.29
N LEU A 245 -11.73 6.16 4.08
CA LEU A 245 -11.77 7.49 3.47
C LEU A 245 -12.66 8.48 4.23
N ALA A 246 -13.75 7.99 4.86
CA ALA A 246 -14.64 8.81 5.67
C ALA A 246 -14.08 9.16 7.05
N ALA A 247 -13.03 8.50 7.50
CA ALA A 247 -12.41 8.74 8.80
C ALA A 247 -11.65 10.07 8.87
N ASP A 248 -11.52 10.65 10.07
CA ASP A 248 -10.96 12.00 10.29
C ASP A 248 -9.45 11.95 10.55
N TRP A 249 -8.70 11.45 9.57
CA TRP A 249 -7.26 11.37 9.65
C TRP A 249 -6.60 12.75 9.67
N LYS A 250 -5.50 12.91 10.42
CA LYS A 250 -4.67 14.11 10.37
C LYS A 250 -4.03 14.31 8.99
N VAL A 251 -3.56 13.22 8.42
CA VAL A 251 -2.99 13.14 7.08
C VAL A 251 -3.59 11.93 6.39
N GLN A 252 -4.12 12.12 5.19
CA GLN A 252 -4.65 11.06 4.36
C GLN A 252 -4.21 11.28 2.92
N LEU A 253 -3.37 10.39 2.40
CA LEU A 253 -2.82 10.45 1.06
C LEU A 253 -3.16 9.19 0.28
N VAL A 254 -3.63 9.35 -0.94
CA VAL A 254 -3.88 8.27 -1.89
C VAL A 254 -2.83 8.33 -3.00
N VAL A 255 -2.18 7.20 -3.25
CA VAL A 255 -1.30 6.91 -4.38
C VAL A 255 -2.10 6.02 -5.34
N PRO A 256 -2.77 6.58 -6.37
CA PRO A 256 -3.67 5.83 -7.22
C PRO A 256 -2.96 5.07 -8.34
N ASP A 257 -3.67 4.14 -9.01
CA ASP A 257 -3.22 3.41 -10.20
C ASP A 257 -2.75 4.35 -11.33
N ASP A 258 -3.21 5.60 -11.34
CA ASP A 258 -2.72 6.64 -12.24
C ASP A 258 -1.19 6.75 -12.25
N LEU A 259 -0.55 6.58 -11.09
CA LEU A 259 0.90 6.67 -10.94
C LEU A 259 1.62 5.38 -11.31
N GLY A 260 1.06 4.23 -10.96
CA GLY A 260 1.65 2.94 -11.32
C GLY A 260 1.92 2.82 -12.83
N ARG A 261 1.06 3.46 -13.63
CA ARG A 261 1.24 3.50 -15.10
C ARG A 261 2.34 4.43 -15.60
N LEU A 262 2.89 5.30 -14.74
CA LEU A 262 4.02 6.18 -15.05
C LEU A 262 5.36 5.52 -14.72
N VAL A 263 5.37 4.53 -13.84
CA VAL A 263 6.57 3.85 -13.36
C VAL A 263 6.66 2.44 -13.94
N ASP A 264 7.13 2.37 -15.17
CA ASP A 264 7.46 1.11 -15.83
C ASP A 264 8.93 0.77 -15.56
N MET A 265 9.18 -0.41 -14.99
CA MET A 265 10.51 -0.91 -14.70
C MET A 265 11.18 -1.41 -15.97
N ASP A 266 11.81 -0.51 -16.69
CA ASP A 266 12.45 -0.79 -17.97
C ASP A 266 13.79 -1.51 -17.82
N GLN A 267 14.38 -1.94 -18.96
CA GLN A 267 15.64 -2.65 -19.01
C GLN A 267 16.79 -1.87 -18.34
N SER A 268 16.78 -0.54 -18.35
CA SER A 268 17.85 0.27 -17.76
C SER A 268 17.88 0.14 -16.24
N ILE A 269 16.73 -0.02 -15.59
CA ILE A 269 16.64 -0.24 -14.15
C ILE A 269 17.20 -1.61 -13.79
N TYR A 270 16.83 -2.65 -14.53
CA TYR A 270 17.40 -3.98 -14.35
C TYR A 270 18.91 -4.01 -14.54
N ASP A 271 19.44 -3.29 -15.55
CA ASP A 271 20.89 -3.21 -15.78
C ASP A 271 21.61 -2.49 -14.64
N ARG A 272 20.99 -1.47 -14.05
CA ARG A 272 21.49 -0.80 -12.84
C ARG A 272 21.53 -1.75 -11.63
N LEU A 273 20.48 -2.52 -11.40
CA LEU A 273 20.45 -3.53 -10.32
C LEU A 273 21.50 -4.62 -10.53
N ARG A 274 21.70 -5.10 -11.78
CA ARG A 274 22.74 -6.11 -12.12
C ARG A 274 24.15 -5.60 -11.91
N ALA A 275 24.37 -4.30 -12.04
CA ALA A 275 25.70 -3.71 -11.87
C ALA A 275 26.18 -3.72 -10.42
N VAL A 276 25.27 -3.96 -9.46
CA VAL A 276 25.62 -3.97 -8.03
C VAL A 276 25.84 -5.42 -7.57
N GLU A 277 27.08 -5.73 -7.23
CA GLU A 277 27.46 -7.05 -6.71
C GLU A 277 27.15 -7.14 -5.20
N GLY A 278 26.64 -8.29 -4.77
CA GLY A 278 26.47 -8.61 -3.35
C GLY A 278 25.18 -8.08 -2.70
N SER A 279 24.30 -7.40 -3.43
CA SER A 279 22.95 -7.05 -2.93
C SER A 279 22.01 -8.24 -3.07
N LYS A 280 21.63 -8.84 -1.94
CA LYS A 280 20.67 -9.95 -1.90
C LYS A 280 19.28 -9.52 -2.41
N ILE A 281 18.89 -8.30 -2.12
CA ILE A 281 17.62 -7.73 -2.58
C ILE A 281 17.63 -7.61 -4.10
N ALA A 282 18.71 -7.04 -4.69
CA ALA A 282 18.83 -6.94 -6.15
C ALA A 282 18.81 -8.34 -6.81
N GLU A 283 19.47 -9.35 -6.22
CA GLU A 283 19.44 -10.73 -6.72
C GLU A 283 18.01 -11.30 -6.75
N LEU A 284 17.21 -11.07 -5.71
CA LEU A 284 15.83 -11.54 -5.62
C LEU A 284 14.92 -10.84 -6.65
N ILE A 285 15.05 -9.52 -6.80
CA ILE A 285 14.32 -8.76 -7.83
C ILE A 285 14.67 -9.28 -9.23
N LEU A 286 15.96 -9.45 -9.52
CA LEU A 286 16.42 -9.96 -10.80
C LEU A 286 16.04 -11.43 -11.05
N TYR A 287 15.95 -12.25 -10.01
CA TYR A 287 15.43 -13.60 -10.11
C TYR A 287 13.97 -13.60 -10.61
N ARG A 288 13.15 -12.72 -10.08
CA ARG A 288 11.75 -12.57 -10.49
C ARG A 288 11.62 -12.09 -11.93
N GLU A 289 12.47 -11.15 -12.37
CA GLU A 289 12.47 -10.63 -13.73
C GLU A 289 12.63 -11.73 -14.79
N GLN A 290 13.49 -12.73 -14.52
CA GLN A 290 13.71 -13.84 -15.47
C GLN A 290 12.43 -14.64 -15.75
N SER A 291 11.43 -14.53 -14.88
CA SER A 291 10.13 -15.20 -15.00
C SER A 291 9.11 -14.39 -15.82
N TYR A 292 9.38 -13.10 -16.10
CA TYR A 292 8.51 -12.24 -16.91
C TYR A 292 8.90 -12.28 -18.39
N LEU A 293 7.89 -12.14 -19.24
CA LEU A 293 8.11 -11.98 -20.67
C LEU A 293 8.77 -10.62 -20.96
N PRO A 294 9.80 -10.55 -21.79
CA PRO A 294 10.55 -9.31 -22.03
C PRO A 294 9.76 -8.18 -22.72
N ASP A 295 8.54 -8.45 -23.15
CA ASP A 295 7.73 -7.51 -23.94
C ASP A 295 6.49 -6.94 -23.17
N ALA A 296 6.35 -7.22 -21.86
CA ALA A 296 5.27 -6.68 -21.06
C ALA A 296 5.78 -5.51 -20.19
N PRO A 297 5.01 -4.41 -20.04
CA PRO A 297 5.36 -3.38 -19.08
C PRO A 297 5.31 -3.93 -17.66
N HIS A 298 6.34 -3.64 -16.88
CA HIS A 298 6.46 -4.06 -15.47
C HIS A 298 6.12 -2.88 -14.57
N TYR A 299 4.84 -2.64 -14.40
CA TYR A 299 4.38 -1.61 -13.49
C TYR A 299 4.69 -1.97 -12.05
N VAL A 300 5.02 -0.96 -11.26
CA VAL A 300 5.25 -1.07 -9.83
C VAL A 300 4.40 -0.02 -9.12
N TRP A 301 3.46 -0.44 -8.31
CA TRP A 301 2.50 0.44 -7.63
C TRP A 301 2.93 0.73 -6.20
N ASP A 302 3.10 -0.30 -5.39
CA ASP A 302 3.29 -0.22 -3.94
C ASP A 302 4.58 0.45 -3.53
N VAL A 303 5.65 0.30 -4.33
CA VAL A 303 6.97 0.89 -4.08
C VAL A 303 6.96 2.42 -4.07
N ILE A 304 5.93 3.04 -4.68
CA ILE A 304 5.78 4.50 -4.67
C ILE A 304 5.50 4.99 -3.25
N VAL A 305 4.75 4.22 -2.44
CA VAL A 305 4.38 4.59 -1.07
C VAL A 305 5.58 4.78 -0.16
N PRO A 306 6.50 3.81 0.02
CA PRO A 306 7.72 4.05 0.80
C PRO A 306 8.64 5.07 0.15
N ALA A 307 8.72 5.14 -1.20
CA ALA A 307 9.59 6.10 -1.88
C ALA A 307 9.22 7.54 -1.55
N ILE A 308 7.94 7.92 -1.67
CA ILE A 308 7.48 9.29 -1.37
C ILE A 308 7.50 9.63 0.12
N TYR A 309 7.40 8.63 0.99
CA TYR A 309 7.53 8.83 2.43
C TYR A 309 8.97 9.14 2.82
N LEU A 310 9.92 8.38 2.27
CA LEU A 310 11.35 8.55 2.53
C LEU A 310 11.95 9.74 1.79
N HIS A 311 11.43 10.07 0.61
CA HIS A 311 11.94 11.08 -0.31
C HIS A 311 10.78 11.95 -0.87
N PRO A 312 10.18 12.85 -0.05
CA PRO A 312 8.97 13.59 -0.43
C PRO A 312 9.10 14.46 -1.67
N GLU A 313 10.29 14.88 -2.05
CA GLU A 313 10.59 15.66 -3.26
C GLU A 313 10.31 14.91 -4.56
N ILE A 314 10.09 13.59 -4.50
CA ILE A 314 9.59 12.80 -5.64
C ILE A 314 8.20 13.26 -6.06
N MET A 315 7.37 13.76 -5.13
CA MET A 315 6.01 14.20 -5.40
C MET A 315 5.96 15.54 -6.15
N THR A 316 5.39 15.58 -7.34
CA THR A 316 5.32 16.80 -8.18
C THR A 316 3.93 17.42 -8.29
N ASP A 317 2.85 16.61 -8.26
CA ASP A 317 1.45 17.12 -8.24
C ASP A 317 0.62 16.40 -7.18
N ILE A 318 0.21 17.15 -6.15
CA ILE A 318 -0.71 16.70 -5.10
C ILE A 318 -1.96 17.55 -5.13
N GLN A 319 -3.12 16.93 -5.30
CA GLN A 319 -4.41 17.60 -5.30
C GLN A 319 -5.26 17.17 -4.11
N THR A 320 -5.92 18.12 -3.48
CA THR A 320 -6.97 17.83 -2.51
C THR A 320 -8.31 17.70 -3.23
N ARG A 321 -8.92 16.51 -3.14
CA ARG A 321 -10.28 16.25 -3.64
C ARG A 321 -11.12 15.65 -2.53
N TYR A 322 -12.42 15.78 -2.64
CA TYR A 322 -13.35 15.01 -1.82
C TYR A 322 -13.51 13.65 -2.47
N LEU A 323 -13.32 12.57 -1.72
CA LEU A 323 -13.17 11.23 -2.28
C LEU A 323 -14.00 10.22 -1.50
N THR A 324 -14.64 9.33 -2.24
CA THR A 324 -15.30 8.12 -1.74
C THR A 324 -15.18 7.01 -2.78
N VAL A 325 -15.74 5.85 -2.47
CA VAL A 325 -15.80 4.70 -3.38
C VAL A 325 -17.25 4.25 -3.58
N ASP A 326 -17.56 3.70 -4.74
CA ASP A 326 -18.86 3.06 -5.02
C ASP A 326 -18.84 1.62 -4.45
N ASP A 327 -19.56 1.41 -3.35
CA ASP A 327 -19.70 0.13 -2.64
C ASP A 327 -20.97 -0.65 -3.04
N GLN A 328 -21.72 -0.16 -4.05
CA GLN A 328 -22.94 -0.83 -4.47
C GLN A 328 -22.62 -1.87 -5.55
N PRO A 329 -23.10 -3.13 -5.40
CA PRO A 329 -22.90 -4.16 -6.42
C PRO A 329 -23.32 -3.68 -7.83
N GLY A 330 -22.42 -3.79 -8.80
CA GLY A 330 -22.68 -3.29 -10.14
C GLY A 330 -21.39 -3.06 -10.95
N LEU A 331 -21.53 -2.47 -12.13
CA LEU A 331 -20.41 -2.16 -13.04
C LEU A 331 -19.39 -1.16 -12.47
N ASN A 332 -19.73 -0.43 -11.42
CA ASN A 332 -18.87 0.55 -10.79
C ASN A 332 -18.38 0.13 -9.38
N TYR A 333 -18.64 -1.11 -8.98
CA TYR A 333 -18.22 -1.60 -7.68
C TYR A 333 -16.70 -1.42 -7.49
N GLY A 334 -16.30 -0.74 -6.41
CA GLY A 334 -14.91 -0.39 -6.15
C GLY A 334 -14.39 0.87 -6.85
N ARG A 335 -15.22 1.53 -7.67
CA ARG A 335 -14.82 2.75 -8.38
C ARG A 335 -14.56 3.91 -7.43
N ALA A 336 -13.41 4.58 -7.58
CA ALA A 336 -13.16 5.87 -6.94
C ALA A 336 -14.07 6.97 -7.51
N VAL A 337 -14.74 7.71 -6.61
CA VAL A 337 -15.62 8.83 -6.98
C VAL A 337 -15.10 10.08 -6.30
N SER A 338 -14.70 11.08 -7.09
CA SER A 338 -14.07 12.31 -6.57
C SER A 338 -14.78 13.57 -7.03
N TRP A 339 -14.80 14.58 -6.14
CA TRP A 339 -15.30 15.92 -6.43
C TRP A 339 -14.18 16.96 -6.24
N VAL A 340 -14.10 17.89 -7.18
CA VAL A 340 -13.20 19.04 -7.08
C VAL A 340 -13.84 20.11 -6.18
N GLN A 341 -13.09 20.63 -5.23
CA GLN A 341 -13.52 21.46 -4.11
C GLN A 341 -14.48 22.63 -4.45
N ASN A 342 -14.47 23.16 -5.68
CA ASN A 342 -15.18 24.38 -6.04
C ASN A 342 -16.57 24.17 -6.67
N ARG A 343 -17.07 22.93 -6.76
CA ARG A 343 -18.36 22.63 -7.43
C ARG A 343 -19.41 21.99 -6.53
N ASN A 344 -19.10 21.77 -5.25
CA ASN A 344 -19.79 20.73 -4.50
C ASN A 344 -20.68 21.21 -3.36
N ASN A 345 -20.86 22.52 -3.20
CA ASN A 345 -21.82 23.08 -2.26
C ASN A 345 -22.48 24.29 -2.91
N ASP A 346 -23.45 24.02 -3.79
CA ASP A 346 -24.32 25.07 -4.28
C ASP A 346 -25.54 25.19 -3.35
N PRO A 347 -25.61 26.20 -2.51
CA PRO A 347 -26.72 26.38 -1.58
C PRO A 347 -28.06 26.67 -2.29
N GLU A 348 -28.03 27.11 -3.58
CA GLU A 348 -29.24 27.41 -4.34
C GLU A 348 -29.89 26.14 -4.93
N THR A 349 -29.08 25.17 -5.38
CA THR A 349 -29.57 23.94 -6.02
C THR A 349 -29.63 22.76 -5.07
N GLY A 350 -29.01 22.86 -3.89
CA GLY A 350 -28.84 21.73 -2.98
C GLY A 350 -27.89 20.63 -3.54
N ALA A 351 -27.22 20.91 -4.66
CA ALA A 351 -26.23 20.01 -5.21
C ALA A 351 -25.03 19.93 -4.27
N GLY A 352 -24.76 18.76 -3.76
CA GLY A 352 -23.69 18.53 -2.79
C GLY A 352 -23.14 17.12 -2.86
N MET A 353 -22.03 16.93 -2.15
CA MET A 353 -21.47 15.62 -1.91
C MET A 353 -22.35 14.85 -0.93
N PRO A 354 -22.33 13.51 -0.97
CA PRO A 354 -22.91 12.70 0.09
C PRO A 354 -22.34 13.08 1.46
N GLU A 355 -23.17 12.89 2.49
CA GLU A 355 -22.71 13.08 3.87
C GLU A 355 -21.56 12.14 4.19
N GLY A 356 -20.56 12.62 4.94
CA GLY A 356 -19.38 11.83 5.35
C GLY A 356 -18.23 11.82 4.36
N VAL A 357 -18.38 12.35 3.13
CA VAL A 357 -17.28 12.47 2.17
C VAL A 357 -16.30 13.55 2.64
N ARG A 358 -15.02 13.20 2.73
CA ARG A 358 -13.96 14.06 3.27
C ARG A 358 -12.94 14.48 2.22
N PRO A 359 -12.22 15.60 2.47
CA PRO A 359 -11.09 15.97 1.65
C PRO A 359 -9.92 15.00 1.87
N VAL A 360 -9.41 14.45 0.77
CA VAL A 360 -8.28 13.52 0.72
C VAL A 360 -7.23 14.10 -0.21
N GLN A 361 -5.97 13.96 0.13
CA GLN A 361 -4.88 14.29 -0.77
C GLN A 361 -4.65 13.13 -1.74
N ILE A 362 -4.49 13.47 -3.01
CA ILE A 362 -4.26 12.50 -4.09
C ILE A 362 -2.98 12.92 -4.79
N LEU A 363 -2.03 12.02 -4.87
CA LEU A 363 -0.82 12.19 -5.65
C LEU A 363 -1.14 11.86 -7.11
N LEU A 364 -0.88 12.80 -8.03
CA LEU A 364 -1.21 12.63 -9.45
C LEU A 364 -0.01 12.67 -10.37
N ASP A 365 1.16 13.08 -9.87
CA ASP A 365 2.38 13.06 -10.66
C ASP A 365 3.62 13.01 -9.77
N ILE A 366 4.69 12.39 -10.30
CA ILE A 366 5.98 12.22 -9.63
C ILE A 366 7.14 12.49 -10.59
N ASP A 367 8.29 12.88 -10.06
CA ASP A 367 9.56 12.87 -10.78
C ASP A 367 10.06 11.43 -10.91
N THR A 368 9.80 10.79 -12.05
CA THR A 368 10.18 9.40 -12.30
C THR A 368 11.68 9.17 -12.34
N GLY A 369 12.47 10.18 -12.75
CA GLY A 369 13.93 10.11 -12.74
C GLY A 369 14.47 10.02 -11.31
N LEU A 370 14.01 10.95 -10.45
CA LEU A 370 14.36 10.96 -9.03
C LEU A 370 13.87 9.70 -8.31
N PHE A 371 12.66 9.22 -8.65
CA PHE A 371 12.11 7.98 -8.12
C PHE A 371 13.01 6.78 -8.40
N TRP A 372 13.42 6.57 -9.69
CA TRP A 372 14.23 5.42 -10.05
C TRP A 372 15.66 5.52 -9.51
N ASP A 373 16.22 6.73 -9.39
CA ASP A 373 17.50 6.92 -8.74
C ASP A 373 17.44 6.51 -7.28
N PHE A 374 16.44 7.01 -6.54
CA PHE A 374 16.23 6.65 -5.14
C PHE A 374 15.96 5.15 -4.96
N TYR A 375 15.12 4.55 -5.82
CA TYR A 375 14.79 3.12 -5.79
C TYR A 375 16.04 2.24 -5.86
N VAL A 376 16.88 2.49 -6.87
CA VAL A 376 18.11 1.70 -7.05
C VAL A 376 19.08 1.94 -5.90
N ASP A 377 19.32 3.19 -5.53
CA ASP A 377 20.26 3.54 -4.46
C ASP A 377 19.88 2.89 -3.13
N LEU A 378 18.59 2.93 -2.76
CA LEU A 378 18.10 2.34 -1.51
C LEU A 378 18.21 0.81 -1.51
N LEU A 379 17.75 0.14 -2.58
CA LEU A 379 17.71 -1.34 -2.64
C LEU A 379 19.08 -1.98 -2.84
N THR A 380 20.07 -1.20 -3.23
CA THR A 380 21.46 -1.66 -3.45
C THR A 380 22.43 -1.16 -2.37
N ALA A 381 21.96 -0.37 -1.40
CA ALA A 381 22.76 0.04 -0.24
C ALA A 381 23.27 -1.19 0.52
N GLN A 382 24.57 -1.17 0.92
CA GLN A 382 25.24 -2.27 1.66
C GLN A 382 25.35 -1.96 3.14
#